data_104bb2a3a4623e6690f1a2d4f4fe91e4
#
_entry.id   104bb2a3a4623e6690f1a2d4f4fe91e4
#
_cell.length_a   1.000
_cell.length_b   1.000
_cell.length_c   1.000
_cell.angle_alpha   90.00
_cell.angle_beta   90.00
_cell.angle_gamma   90.00
#
_symmetry.space_group_name_H-M   'P 1'
#
loop_
_entity.id
_entity.type
_entity.pdbx_description
1 polymer ?
#
loop_
_entity_poly.entity_id
_entity_poly.type
_entity_poly.pdbx_seq_one_letter_code
_entity_poly.pdbx_strand_id
1 'polypeptide(L)'
;SDVCSSDLWGGQDDMNRVLFLIAVAVFVWSLIEGHGMYGALLAVVVLFLMVSRHGQRIKRFGRLYGTLYFPMPDGEIVPRTFEQVKTEYLHGAQGRYAGRAVELRFPWWYLNSAGEIDTGFGLTVRLAGSAELLDEAKLMRRGDCVRLTGTLVAESKNYFCVGEVETLERISEKDLYPLKKK
;
A
#
# COMPACT_ATOMS: atom_id res chain seq x y z
N SER A 1 -4.43 -15.28 -19.96
CA SER A 1 -3.02 -15.16 -19.58
C SER A 1 -2.90 -14.16 -18.47
N ASP A 2 -2.77 -14.70 -17.28
CA ASP A 2 -2.89 -14.03 -15.99
C ASP A 2 -1.56 -13.38 -15.62
N VAL A 3 -1.34 -12.18 -16.13
CA VAL A 3 -0.21 -11.34 -15.74
C VAL A 3 -0.69 -10.27 -14.75
N CYS A 4 -1.38 -10.67 -13.70
CA CYS A 4 -1.36 -9.92 -12.46
C CYS A 4 0.00 -10.18 -11.81
N SER A 5 0.98 -9.69 -12.49
CA SER A 5 2.39 -9.44 -12.19
C SER A 5 2.99 -10.16 -10.98
N SER A 6 3.07 -11.50 -11.04
CA SER A 6 4.13 -12.22 -10.31
C SER A 6 5.52 -11.61 -10.59
N ASP A 7 5.71 -11.02 -11.78
CA ASP A 7 6.97 -10.42 -12.20
C ASP A 7 7.28 -9.07 -11.53
N LEU A 8 6.27 -8.31 -11.08
CA LEU A 8 6.51 -7.08 -10.33
C LEU A 8 6.91 -7.34 -8.87
N TRP A 9 6.67 -8.54 -8.35
CA TRP A 9 6.75 -8.82 -6.92
C TRP A 9 7.86 -9.79 -6.50
N GLY A 10 8.13 -10.83 -7.29
CA GLY A 10 9.04 -11.92 -6.90
C GLY A 10 10.50 -11.52 -6.87
N GLY A 11 10.99 -10.92 -7.93
CA GLY A 11 12.44 -10.70 -8.10
C GLY A 11 13.04 -9.59 -7.24
N GLN A 12 12.25 -8.68 -6.71
CA GLN A 12 12.77 -7.50 -6.01
C GLN A 12 12.84 -7.69 -4.49
N ASP A 13 11.98 -8.52 -3.92
CA ASP A 13 12.07 -8.86 -2.50
C ASP A 13 13.26 -9.79 -2.26
N ASP A 14 13.54 -10.70 -3.19
CA ASP A 14 14.72 -11.56 -3.13
C ASP A 14 16.01 -10.74 -3.33
N MET A 15 16.02 -9.78 -4.23
CA MET A 15 17.16 -8.89 -4.41
C MET A 15 17.43 -8.01 -3.18
N ASN A 16 16.40 -7.54 -2.49
CA ASN A 16 16.56 -6.79 -1.25
C ASN A 16 17.10 -7.67 -0.12
N ARG A 17 16.66 -8.93 -0.03
CA ARG A 17 17.21 -9.90 0.93
C ARG A 17 18.67 -10.21 0.64
N VAL A 18 19.03 -10.42 -0.62
CA VAL A 18 20.42 -10.67 -1.05
C VAL A 18 21.30 -9.45 -0.73
N LEU A 19 20.86 -8.22 -1.06
CA LEU A 19 21.60 -7.01 -0.75
C LEU A 19 21.77 -6.82 0.76
N PHE A 20 20.74 -7.12 1.55
CA PHE A 20 20.83 -7.07 3.01
C PHE A 20 21.86 -8.08 3.55
N LEU A 21 21.84 -9.31 3.07
CA LEU A 21 22.80 -10.34 3.47
C LEU A 21 24.24 -9.95 3.09
N ILE A 22 24.44 -9.39 1.89
CA ILE A 22 25.75 -8.89 1.46
C ILE A 22 26.22 -7.75 2.37
N ALA A 23 25.33 -6.81 2.71
CA ALA A 23 25.67 -5.71 3.60
C ALA A 23 26.07 -6.19 5.01
N VAL A 24 25.34 -7.16 5.56
CA VAL A 24 25.68 -7.78 6.85
C VAL A 24 27.01 -8.51 6.77
N ALA A 25 27.27 -9.29 5.72
CA ALA A 25 28.52 -10.02 5.54
C ALA A 25 29.73 -9.05 5.44
N VAL A 26 29.62 -7.99 4.66
CA VAL A 26 30.66 -6.96 4.54
C VAL A 26 30.89 -6.21 5.85
N PHE A 27 29.80 -5.92 6.59
CA PHE A 27 29.91 -5.30 7.91
C PHE A 27 30.68 -6.18 8.90
N VAL A 28 30.31 -7.45 8.99
CA VAL A 28 30.98 -8.42 9.86
C VAL A 28 32.44 -8.60 9.47
N TRP A 29 32.73 -8.72 8.17
CA TRP A 29 34.12 -8.79 7.66
C TRP A 29 34.95 -7.56 8.08
N SER A 30 34.39 -6.35 7.89
CA SER A 30 35.04 -5.11 8.26
C SER A 30 35.35 -4.97 9.76
N LEU A 31 34.50 -5.57 10.62
CA LEU A 31 34.76 -5.65 12.06
C LEU A 31 35.93 -6.59 12.38
N ILE A 32 36.03 -7.72 11.69
CA ILE A 32 37.09 -8.72 11.90
C ILE A 32 38.47 -8.15 11.50
N GLU A 33 38.53 -7.39 10.40
CA GLU A 33 39.78 -6.78 9.91
C GLU A 33 40.16 -5.47 10.61
N GLY A 34 39.40 -5.03 11.60
CA GLY A 34 39.68 -3.78 12.34
C GLY A 34 39.29 -2.50 11.59
N HIS A 35 38.61 -2.61 10.46
CA HIS A 35 38.11 -1.48 9.66
C HIS A 35 36.66 -1.13 10.00
N GLY A 36 36.24 -1.24 11.25
CA GLY A 36 34.85 -1.08 11.69
C GLY A 36 34.17 0.20 11.23
N MET A 37 34.92 1.31 11.07
CA MET A 37 34.37 2.56 10.60
C MET A 37 33.89 2.50 9.14
N TYR A 38 34.62 1.83 8.26
CA TYR A 38 34.25 1.67 6.86
C TYR A 38 33.05 0.73 6.68
N GLY A 39 32.99 -0.34 7.49
CA GLY A 39 31.85 -1.26 7.52
C GLY A 39 30.57 -0.57 7.99
N ALA A 40 30.68 0.26 9.03
CA ALA A 40 29.55 1.06 9.52
C ALA A 40 29.04 2.05 8.45
N LEU A 41 29.94 2.75 7.77
CA LEU A 41 29.59 3.67 6.70
C LEU A 41 28.90 2.96 5.53
N LEU A 42 29.39 1.80 5.13
CA LEU A 42 28.77 0.99 4.08
C LEU A 42 27.38 0.50 4.48
N ALA A 43 27.21 0.04 5.72
CA ALA A 43 25.90 -0.40 6.23
C ALA A 43 24.87 0.74 6.20
N VAL A 44 25.29 1.97 6.59
CA VAL A 44 24.42 3.16 6.52
C VAL A 44 24.03 3.46 5.07
N VAL A 45 24.96 3.40 4.12
CA VAL A 45 24.69 3.63 2.70
C VAL A 45 23.69 2.59 2.17
N VAL A 46 23.88 1.32 2.49
CA VAL A 46 22.95 0.25 2.05
C VAL A 46 21.57 0.43 2.65
N LEU A 47 21.48 0.74 3.94
CA LEU A 47 20.21 1.06 4.61
C LEU A 47 19.51 2.24 3.94
N PHE A 48 20.24 3.31 3.66
CA PHE A 48 19.71 4.48 2.96
C PHE A 48 19.17 4.14 1.57
N LEU A 49 19.92 3.33 0.80
CA LEU A 49 19.47 2.87 -0.52
C LEU A 49 18.21 2.00 -0.42
N MET A 50 18.12 1.11 0.58
CA MET A 50 16.93 0.27 0.80
C MET A 50 15.71 1.12 1.15
N VAL A 51 15.84 2.08 2.07
CA VAL A 51 14.75 3.00 2.46
C VAL A 51 14.31 3.86 1.28
N SER A 52 15.28 4.39 0.51
CA SER A 52 14.99 5.20 -0.68
C SER A 52 14.22 4.39 -1.74
N ARG A 53 14.65 3.16 -2.02
CA ARG A 53 13.95 2.27 -2.95
C ARG A 53 12.54 1.91 -2.47
N HIS A 54 12.39 1.64 -1.18
CA HIS A 54 11.07 1.37 -0.59
C HIS A 54 10.14 2.57 -0.76
N GLY A 55 10.62 3.78 -0.46
CA GLY A 55 9.84 5.00 -0.66
C GLY A 55 9.46 5.26 -2.12
N GLN A 56 10.36 4.98 -3.07
CA GLN A 56 10.06 5.09 -4.50
C GLN A 56 9.02 4.07 -4.96
N ARG A 57 9.05 2.86 -4.40
CA ARG A 57 8.06 1.80 -4.67
C ARG A 57 6.67 2.22 -4.21
N ILE A 58 6.53 2.68 -2.96
CA ILE A 58 5.27 3.19 -2.43
C ILE A 58 4.71 4.31 -3.32
N LYS A 59 5.55 5.26 -3.71
CA LYS A 59 5.13 6.36 -4.61
C LYS A 59 4.69 5.86 -5.98
N ARG A 60 5.41 4.88 -6.55
CA ARG A 60 5.03 4.29 -7.84
C ARG A 60 3.70 3.54 -7.73
N PHE A 61 3.54 2.77 -6.67
CA PHE A 61 2.31 2.02 -6.38
C PHE A 61 1.13 2.96 -6.16
N GLY A 62 1.32 4.01 -5.37
CA GLY A 62 0.32 5.04 -5.15
C GLY A 62 -0.13 5.76 -6.42
N ARG A 63 0.79 5.98 -7.37
CA ARG A 63 0.43 6.55 -8.68
C ARG A 63 -0.39 5.62 -9.56
N LEU A 64 -0.16 4.31 -9.47
CA LEU A 64 -0.86 3.31 -10.28
C LEU A 64 -2.21 2.90 -9.66
N TYR A 65 -2.26 2.69 -8.37
CA TYR A 65 -3.41 2.08 -7.68
C TYR A 65 -4.00 2.95 -6.57
N GLY A 66 -3.35 4.04 -6.20
CA GLY A 66 -3.79 4.92 -5.12
C GLY A 66 -4.91 5.89 -5.53
N THR A 67 -5.83 5.48 -6.40
CA THR A 67 -7.01 6.27 -6.73
C THR A 67 -8.17 5.85 -5.85
N LEU A 68 -8.72 6.83 -5.13
CA LEU A 68 -9.92 6.72 -4.32
C LEU A 68 -11.10 7.24 -5.13
N TYR A 69 -12.16 6.47 -5.21
CA TYR A 69 -13.38 6.81 -5.94
C TYR A 69 -14.46 7.20 -4.93
N PHE A 70 -14.88 8.45 -4.98
CA PHE A 70 -15.92 8.98 -4.09
C PHE A 70 -17.25 9.01 -4.81
N PRO A 71 -18.24 8.15 -4.43
CA PRO A 71 -19.58 8.26 -4.96
C PRO A 71 -20.25 9.56 -4.46
N MET A 72 -20.82 10.30 -5.37
CA MET A 72 -21.56 11.52 -5.07
C MET A 72 -23.06 11.23 -5.05
N PRO A 73 -23.88 12.05 -4.34
CA PRO A 73 -25.32 11.83 -4.24
C PRO A 73 -26.07 11.86 -5.58
N ASP A 74 -25.52 12.50 -6.59
CA ASP A 74 -26.03 12.52 -7.97
C ASP A 74 -25.65 11.32 -8.81
N GLY A 75 -24.92 10.34 -8.21
CA GLY A 75 -24.44 9.15 -8.87
C GLY A 75 -23.12 9.35 -9.64
N GLU A 76 -22.56 10.56 -9.65
CA GLU A 76 -21.22 10.79 -10.20
C GLU A 76 -20.15 10.17 -9.28
N ILE A 77 -19.12 9.57 -9.90
CA ILE A 77 -17.96 9.06 -9.16
C ILE A 77 -16.80 10.01 -9.40
N VAL A 78 -16.33 10.64 -8.33
CA VAL A 78 -15.21 11.59 -8.37
C VAL A 78 -13.92 10.85 -7.99
N PRO A 79 -12.99 10.63 -8.93
CA PRO A 79 -11.69 10.05 -8.63
C PRO A 79 -10.77 11.11 -8.00
N ARG A 80 -10.05 10.71 -6.93
CA ARG A 80 -9.00 11.50 -6.29
C ARG A 80 -7.81 10.58 -6.00
N THR A 81 -6.60 11.08 -6.20
CA THR A 81 -5.43 10.30 -5.79
C THR A 81 -5.26 10.32 -4.27
N PHE A 82 -4.72 9.26 -3.71
CA PHE A 82 -4.42 9.19 -2.28
C PHE A 82 -3.56 10.37 -1.80
N GLU A 83 -2.57 10.76 -2.61
CA GLU A 83 -1.71 11.91 -2.28
C GLU A 83 -2.48 13.24 -2.25
N GLN A 84 -3.45 13.43 -3.15
CA GLN A 84 -4.32 14.61 -3.12
C GLN A 84 -5.17 14.63 -1.85
N VAL A 85 -5.84 13.51 -1.54
CA VAL A 85 -6.67 13.39 -0.33
C VAL A 85 -5.82 13.61 0.92
N LYS A 86 -4.65 12.98 1.00
CA LYS A 86 -3.70 13.14 2.11
C LYS A 86 -3.25 14.58 2.27
N THR A 87 -2.88 15.24 1.19
CA THR A 87 -2.44 16.65 1.22
C THR A 87 -3.57 17.55 1.68
N GLU A 88 -4.77 17.42 1.11
CA GLU A 88 -5.93 18.22 1.51
C GLU A 88 -6.33 17.94 2.96
N TYR A 89 -6.26 16.69 3.40
CA TYR A 89 -6.53 16.29 4.78
C TYR A 89 -5.56 16.96 5.77
N LEU A 90 -4.27 16.95 5.47
CA LEU A 90 -3.23 17.61 6.29
C LEU A 90 -3.38 19.12 6.34
N HIS A 91 -3.92 19.74 5.28
CA HIS A 91 -4.18 21.18 5.22
C HIS A 91 -5.57 21.60 5.78
N GLY A 92 -6.19 20.74 6.58
CA GLY A 92 -7.40 21.09 7.33
C GLY A 92 -8.73 20.73 6.65
N ALA A 93 -8.71 20.06 5.50
CA ALA A 93 -9.93 19.59 4.83
C ALA A 93 -10.48 18.26 5.39
N GLN A 94 -10.20 17.95 6.66
CA GLN A 94 -10.58 16.69 7.31
C GLN A 94 -12.09 16.43 7.21
N GLY A 95 -12.92 17.43 7.51
CA GLY A 95 -14.37 17.31 7.42
C GLY A 95 -14.93 17.08 6.02
N ARG A 96 -14.11 17.27 4.97
CA ARG A 96 -14.50 16.99 3.59
C ARG A 96 -14.50 15.48 3.30
N TYR A 97 -13.64 14.72 3.97
CA TYR A 97 -13.38 13.32 3.67
C TYR A 97 -13.85 12.35 4.77
N ALA A 98 -13.82 12.78 6.02
CA ALA A 98 -14.26 11.97 7.14
C ALA A 98 -15.74 11.60 7.02
N GLY A 99 -16.06 10.32 7.20
CA GLY A 99 -17.42 9.79 7.08
C GLY A 99 -17.90 9.63 5.63
N ARG A 100 -17.07 9.84 4.62
CA ARG A 100 -17.47 9.63 3.22
C ARG A 100 -17.22 8.19 2.79
N ALA A 101 -18.20 7.67 2.05
CA ALA A 101 -18.04 6.42 1.33
C ALA A 101 -16.91 6.54 0.29
N VAL A 102 -16.13 5.50 0.15
CA VAL A 102 -15.03 5.43 -0.80
C VAL A 102 -14.94 4.02 -1.39
N GLU A 103 -14.66 3.94 -2.68
CA GLU A 103 -14.28 2.71 -3.36
C GLU A 103 -12.79 2.73 -3.67
N LEU A 104 -12.13 1.63 -3.43
CA LEU A 104 -10.72 1.38 -3.74
C LEU A 104 -10.61 0.21 -4.70
N ARG A 105 -9.63 0.29 -5.61
CA ARG A 105 -9.25 -0.82 -6.49
C ARG A 105 -7.74 -0.95 -6.47
N PHE A 106 -7.25 -2.09 -5.97
CA PHE A 106 -5.81 -2.30 -5.82
C PHE A 106 -5.46 -3.78 -5.88
N PRO A 107 -4.21 -4.13 -6.21
CA PRO A 107 -3.74 -5.50 -6.06
C PRO A 107 -3.52 -5.80 -4.58
N TRP A 108 -4.06 -6.94 -4.14
CA TRP A 108 -3.93 -7.42 -2.76
C TRP A 108 -2.49 -7.54 -2.33
N TRP A 109 -2.17 -6.95 -1.21
CA TRP A 109 -0.82 -6.98 -0.70
C TRP A 109 -0.67 -7.89 0.51
N TYR A 110 -1.31 -7.51 1.61
CA TYR A 110 -1.09 -8.15 2.88
C TYR A 110 -2.24 -7.84 3.85
N LEU A 111 -2.64 -8.86 4.61
CA LEU A 111 -3.53 -8.76 5.76
C LEU A 111 -2.71 -9.05 7.01
N ASN A 112 -2.69 -8.13 7.96
CA ASN A 112 -1.99 -8.32 9.22
C ASN A 112 -2.86 -9.08 10.25
N SER A 113 -2.24 -9.47 11.37
CA SER A 113 -2.93 -10.18 12.46
C SER A 113 -3.99 -9.33 13.18
N ALA A 114 -3.98 -8.01 13.02
CA ALA A 114 -4.97 -7.09 13.56
C ALA A 114 -6.20 -6.94 12.66
N GLY A 115 -6.26 -7.64 11.51
CA GLY A 115 -7.36 -7.50 10.56
C GLY A 115 -7.27 -6.24 9.70
N GLU A 116 -6.06 -5.71 9.50
CA GLU A 116 -5.82 -4.55 8.66
C GLU A 116 -5.15 -4.96 7.35
N ILE A 117 -5.64 -4.41 6.25
CA ILE A 117 -5.07 -4.58 4.92
C ILE A 117 -4.08 -3.44 4.66
N ASP A 118 -2.85 -3.79 4.31
CA ASP A 118 -1.91 -2.85 3.73
C ASP A 118 -2.14 -2.79 2.22
N THR A 119 -2.50 -1.61 1.72
CA THR A 119 -2.74 -1.39 0.29
C THR A 119 -1.45 -1.24 -0.53
N GLY A 120 -0.28 -1.19 0.13
CA GLY A 120 1.02 -1.01 -0.52
C GLY A 120 1.33 0.42 -0.95
N PHE A 121 0.40 1.38 -0.81
CA PHE A 121 0.63 2.81 -1.08
C PHE A 121 0.44 3.72 0.14
N GLY A 122 0.34 3.13 1.33
CA GLY A 122 0.33 3.85 2.60
C GLY A 122 -1.06 4.18 3.14
N LEU A 123 -2.13 3.68 2.52
CA LEU A 123 -3.47 3.71 3.08
C LEU A 123 -3.74 2.37 3.79
N THR A 124 -4.20 2.42 5.01
CA THR A 124 -4.63 1.24 5.77
C THR A 124 -6.13 1.05 5.64
N VAL A 125 -6.57 -0.18 5.49
CA VAL A 125 -7.98 -0.56 5.50
C VAL A 125 -8.23 -1.48 6.68
N ARG A 126 -9.23 -1.17 7.51
CA ARG A 126 -9.61 -1.99 8.67
C ARG A 126 -10.86 -2.79 8.37
N LEU A 127 -10.75 -4.09 8.50
CA LEU A 127 -11.89 -5.03 8.40
C LEU A 127 -12.58 -5.25 9.75
N ALA A 128 -12.27 -4.42 10.75
CA ALA A 128 -12.79 -4.59 12.09
C ALA A 128 -14.33 -4.58 12.10
N GLY A 129 -14.93 -5.68 12.57
CA GLY A 129 -16.37 -5.83 12.79
C GLY A 129 -17.10 -6.82 11.89
N SER A 130 -16.52 -7.24 10.77
CA SER A 130 -17.13 -8.27 9.90
C SER A 130 -16.30 -9.54 9.85
N ALA A 131 -16.77 -10.60 10.49
CA ALA A 131 -16.13 -11.92 10.42
C ALA A 131 -16.13 -12.46 8.99
N GLU A 132 -17.18 -12.21 8.22
CA GLU A 132 -17.33 -12.67 6.83
C GLU A 132 -16.27 -12.02 5.94
N LEU A 133 -16.09 -10.70 6.00
CA LEU A 133 -15.08 -9.99 5.23
C LEU A 133 -13.65 -10.40 5.63
N LEU A 134 -13.43 -10.70 6.91
CA LEU A 134 -12.15 -11.20 7.37
C LEU A 134 -11.83 -12.58 6.80
N ASP A 135 -12.83 -13.45 6.70
CA ASP A 135 -12.67 -14.79 6.11
C ASP A 135 -12.46 -14.69 4.59
N GLU A 136 -13.17 -13.83 3.89
CA GLU A 136 -12.90 -13.52 2.48
C GLU A 136 -11.48 -12.98 2.29
N ALA A 137 -11.05 -12.05 3.14
CA ALA A 137 -9.72 -11.47 3.11
C ALA A 137 -8.60 -12.52 3.27
N LYS A 138 -8.81 -13.53 4.13
CA LYS A 138 -7.86 -14.64 4.31
C LYS A 138 -7.72 -15.54 3.06
N LEU A 139 -8.74 -15.57 2.20
CA LEU A 139 -8.73 -16.33 0.95
C LEU A 139 -8.01 -15.58 -0.19
N MET A 140 -7.77 -14.28 -0.03
CA MET A 140 -7.07 -13.48 -1.03
C MET A 140 -5.58 -13.83 -1.05
N ARG A 141 -5.02 -13.85 -2.23
CA ARG A 141 -3.59 -14.09 -2.44
C ARG A 141 -2.90 -12.80 -2.87
N ARG A 142 -1.64 -12.69 -2.54
CA ARG A 142 -0.81 -11.57 -3.00
C ARG A 142 -0.85 -11.45 -4.52
N GLY A 143 -1.25 -10.27 -5.01
CA GLY A 143 -1.42 -10.00 -6.43
C GLY A 143 -2.85 -10.17 -6.95
N ASP A 144 -3.77 -10.75 -6.19
CA ASP A 144 -5.19 -10.73 -6.55
C ASP A 144 -5.67 -9.29 -6.68
N CYS A 145 -6.44 -8.99 -7.71
CA CYS A 145 -7.02 -7.67 -7.89
C CYS A 145 -8.32 -7.60 -7.09
N VAL A 146 -8.43 -6.59 -6.24
CA VAL A 146 -9.59 -6.43 -5.36
C VAL A 146 -10.25 -5.07 -5.52
N ARG A 147 -11.57 -5.06 -5.37
CA ARG A 147 -12.40 -3.88 -5.18
C ARG A 147 -12.94 -3.91 -3.75
N LEU A 148 -12.84 -2.79 -3.08
CA LEU A 148 -13.28 -2.62 -1.71
C LEU A 148 -14.08 -1.33 -1.60
N THR A 149 -15.25 -1.40 -0.92
CA THR A 149 -16.00 -0.21 -0.52
C THR A 149 -16.02 -0.09 0.99
N GLY A 150 -15.98 1.13 1.46
CA GLY A 150 -16.01 1.42 2.89
C GLY A 150 -16.07 2.92 3.15
N THR A 151 -15.90 3.31 4.39
CA THR A 151 -15.99 4.70 4.83
C THR A 151 -14.61 5.22 5.26
N LEU A 152 -14.23 6.43 4.84
CA LEU A 152 -13.03 7.08 5.34
C LEU A 152 -13.23 7.56 6.78
N VAL A 153 -12.39 7.04 7.67
CA VAL A 153 -12.41 7.35 9.10
C VAL A 153 -11.20 8.20 9.46
N ALA A 154 -11.44 9.36 10.08
CA ALA A 154 -10.40 10.21 10.62
C ALA A 154 -9.99 9.69 11.99
N GLU A 155 -8.75 9.23 12.14
CA GLU A 155 -8.23 8.76 13.43
C GLU A 155 -7.47 9.83 14.22
N SER A 156 -6.82 10.73 13.48
CA SER A 156 -6.11 11.87 14.07
C SER A 156 -6.02 13.01 13.07
N LYS A 157 -5.44 14.14 13.48
CA LYS A 157 -5.20 15.27 12.57
C LYS A 157 -4.35 14.92 11.34
N ASN A 158 -3.53 13.88 11.44
CA ASN A 158 -2.55 13.53 10.43
C ASN A 158 -2.75 12.12 9.82
N TYR A 159 -3.76 11.40 10.30
CA TYR A 159 -3.96 10.02 9.90
C TYR A 159 -5.43 9.68 9.67
N PHE A 160 -5.71 9.03 8.57
CA PHE A 160 -7.01 8.47 8.24
C PHE A 160 -6.84 7.06 7.66
N CYS A 161 -7.85 6.24 7.81
CA CYS A 161 -7.92 4.90 7.24
C CYS A 161 -9.29 4.68 6.59
N VAL A 162 -9.44 3.58 5.87
CA VAL A 162 -10.76 3.09 5.49
C VAL A 162 -11.21 2.12 6.58
N GLY A 163 -12.29 2.47 7.25
CA GLY A 163 -13.01 1.63 8.19
C GLY A 163 -14.40 1.28 7.65
N GLU A 164 -15.18 0.59 8.45
CA GLU A 164 -16.57 0.22 8.09
C GLU A 164 -16.66 -0.31 6.65
N VAL A 165 -15.83 -1.32 6.36
CA VAL A 165 -15.79 -1.94 5.04
C VAL A 165 -17.11 -2.67 4.81
N GLU A 166 -17.77 -2.35 3.69
CA GLU A 166 -19.05 -2.93 3.30
C GLU A 166 -18.88 -4.12 2.36
N THR A 167 -17.97 -4.00 1.41
CA THR A 167 -17.71 -5.05 0.42
C THR A 167 -16.22 -5.24 0.19
N LEU A 168 -15.82 -6.48 -0.07
CA LEU A 168 -14.50 -6.87 -0.52
C LEU A 168 -14.69 -7.93 -1.62
N GLU A 169 -14.33 -7.60 -2.85
CA GLU A 169 -14.57 -8.45 -4.01
C GLU A 169 -13.29 -8.64 -4.81
N ARG A 170 -13.08 -9.86 -5.30
CA ARG A 170 -12.05 -10.11 -6.30
C ARG A 170 -12.55 -9.64 -7.66
N ILE A 171 -11.75 -8.83 -8.36
CA ILE A 171 -12.07 -8.28 -9.67
C ILE A 171 -11.04 -8.71 -10.71
N SER A 172 -11.34 -8.48 -11.97
CA SER A 172 -10.37 -8.72 -13.03
C SER A 172 -9.33 -7.59 -13.09
N GLU A 173 -8.13 -7.87 -13.60
CA GLU A 173 -7.08 -6.86 -13.79
C GLU A 173 -7.55 -5.67 -14.66
N LYS A 174 -8.43 -5.93 -15.60
CA LYS A 174 -9.01 -4.90 -16.49
C LYS A 174 -9.82 -3.86 -15.71
N ASP A 175 -10.40 -4.26 -14.58
CA ASP A 175 -11.26 -3.43 -13.75
C ASP A 175 -10.46 -2.60 -12.73
N LEU A 176 -9.15 -2.87 -12.56
CA LEU A 176 -8.26 -2.04 -11.74
C LEU A 176 -8.09 -0.63 -12.30
N TYR A 177 -8.09 -0.51 -13.62
CA TYR A 177 -7.85 0.78 -14.25
C TYR A 177 -9.18 1.44 -14.60
N PRO A 178 -9.37 2.73 -14.25
CA PRO A 178 -10.54 3.45 -14.69
C PRO A 178 -10.58 3.39 -16.22
N LEU A 179 -11.72 3.02 -16.76
CA LEU A 179 -11.98 3.13 -18.19
C LEU A 179 -11.53 4.52 -18.62
N LYS A 180 -10.47 4.61 -19.41
CA LYS A 180 -10.13 5.88 -20.07
C LYS A 180 -11.41 6.31 -20.80
N LYS A 181 -12.06 7.38 -20.32
CA LYS A 181 -13.13 8.01 -21.08
C LYS A 181 -12.55 8.28 -22.45
N LYS A 182 -13.09 7.58 -23.49
CA LYS A 182 -12.82 7.86 -24.88
C LYS A 182 -13.31 9.27 -25.21
#